data_6dcb3f169a90e5c00654dab2ff6fc29a
#
_entry.id   6dcb3f169a90e5c00654dab2ff6fc29a
#
_cell.length_a   1.000
_cell.length_b   1.000
_cell.length_c   1.000
_cell.angle_alpha   90.00
_cell.angle_beta   90.00
_cell.angle_gamma   90.00
#
_symmetry.space_group_name_H-M   'P 1'
#
loop_
_entity.id
_entity.type
_entity.pdbx_description
1 polymer ?
#
loop_
_entity_poly.entity_id
_entity_poly.type
_entity_poly.pdbx_seq_one_letter_code
_entity_poly.pdbx_strand_id
1 'polypeptide(L)'
;MTATRIEGLTVHKLTVHGDNRGWFKENWAGTPPLRVEQNNVSFNASRGATRGMHAEPWDKYVSVATGRVYGAWVDMREGSPTYGETFGCEIGPDTAVFVPRGVANGFQALEDTTTYIYLCNARWSPDAQYAFCSYKEIDWPLEPTEVSPKDLTHPPLIDATPVPPRHPLVLGANGQLGRALQGILPDAEFCGHSDFDLTWPVEAMLESRDWSQYSAIINAAAFNDVNGAQTPEGRTAAWEVNALGPAKLAQLANRFDLTLVNVSTDYVFDGTVAEHTEGEVPSPLGVYGASKSAGEAAAAAAARHYVVRTSWVFGDGGNFMATMERLAREGVSPKVVNDQRGRPTWAEDLAKGIVHLLDTGAEYGIYNITSSGDAATRDEIAMAVFVAAGADPADIHPVSSADYQAEFGPEAPRPAESTLTLDKIEATGFTPTNWRVALALYIG
;
A
#
# COMPACT_ATOMS: atom_id res chain seq x y z
N MET A 1 2.57 26.53 10.22
CA MET A 1 1.79 25.86 9.15
C MET A 1 0.32 26.20 9.38
N THR A 2 -0.39 26.59 8.33
CA THR A 2 -1.80 26.95 8.37
C THR A 2 -2.53 26.20 7.25
N ALA A 3 -3.59 25.46 7.60
CA ALA A 3 -4.45 24.80 6.62
C ALA A 3 -5.28 25.84 5.85
N THR A 4 -5.63 25.52 4.62
CA THR A 4 -6.52 26.34 3.77
C THR A 4 -7.90 25.68 3.64
N ARG A 5 -8.80 26.26 2.83
CA ARG A 5 -10.09 25.62 2.52
C ARG A 5 -9.98 24.46 1.50
N ILE A 6 -8.86 24.35 0.79
CA ILE A 6 -8.56 23.17 -0.06
C ILE A 6 -7.88 22.12 0.81
N GLU A 7 -8.43 20.92 0.86
CA GLU A 7 -7.91 19.81 1.67
C GLU A 7 -6.45 19.49 1.32
N GLY A 8 -5.59 19.45 2.34
CA GLY A 8 -4.16 19.15 2.20
C GLY A 8 -3.29 20.32 1.70
N LEU A 9 -3.85 21.37 1.15
CA LEU A 9 -3.11 22.58 0.78
C LEU A 9 -2.76 23.39 2.03
N THR A 10 -1.46 23.62 2.29
CA THR A 10 -1.01 24.28 3.52
C THR A 10 -0.03 25.42 3.26
N VAL A 11 -0.19 26.53 4.01
CA VAL A 11 0.71 27.69 3.95
C VAL A 11 1.70 27.63 5.11
N HIS A 12 2.97 27.81 4.80
CA HIS A 12 4.09 27.76 5.73
C HIS A 12 4.75 29.13 5.86
N LYS A 13 4.92 29.63 7.08
CA LYS A 13 5.74 30.80 7.35
C LYS A 13 7.20 30.40 7.51
N LEU A 14 8.08 31.11 6.78
CA LEU A 14 9.53 30.95 6.80
C LEU A 14 10.17 32.11 7.58
N THR A 15 11.26 31.82 8.29
CA THR A 15 12.04 32.87 8.93
C THR A 15 13.04 33.43 7.95
N VAL A 16 13.01 34.74 7.78
CA VAL A 16 13.94 35.50 6.94
C VAL A 16 14.87 36.31 7.86
N HIS A 17 16.17 36.12 7.69
CA HIS A 17 17.22 36.80 8.45
C HIS A 17 17.88 37.85 7.54
N GLY A 18 17.69 39.13 7.85
CA GLY A 18 18.27 40.25 7.11
C GLY A 18 19.56 40.79 7.73
N ASP A 19 20.54 41.19 6.90
CA ASP A 19 21.73 41.96 7.30
C ASP A 19 22.12 42.99 6.23
N ASN A 20 23.28 43.62 6.38
CA ASN A 20 23.77 44.62 5.45
C ASN A 20 24.14 44.13 4.05
N ARG A 21 24.13 42.82 3.81
CA ARG A 21 24.41 42.16 2.51
C ARG A 21 23.13 41.73 1.81
N GLY A 22 21.97 41.74 2.52
CA GLY A 22 20.69 41.25 2.03
C GLY A 22 19.97 40.39 3.05
N TRP A 23 19.47 39.25 2.64
CA TRP A 23 18.77 38.33 3.54
C TRP A 23 19.13 36.87 3.24
N PHE A 24 18.94 36.04 4.28
CA PHE A 24 19.09 34.60 4.24
C PHE A 24 17.81 33.94 4.79
N LYS A 25 17.39 32.85 4.22
CA LYS A 25 16.33 31.99 4.77
C LYS A 25 16.68 30.52 4.56
N GLU A 26 16.23 29.70 5.48
CA GLU A 26 16.07 28.27 5.21
C GLU A 26 14.76 28.10 4.44
N ASN A 27 14.87 27.80 3.14
CA ASN A 27 13.68 27.64 2.29
C ASN A 27 12.82 26.45 2.76
N TRP A 28 13.49 25.53 3.44
CA TRP A 28 12.90 24.41 4.12
C TRP A 28 13.86 23.87 5.17
N ALA A 29 13.38 23.53 6.39
CA ALA A 29 14.11 22.91 7.46
C ALA A 29 13.26 21.83 8.16
N GLY A 30 13.88 20.74 8.60
CA GLY A 30 13.23 19.62 9.26
C GLY A 30 12.77 18.51 8.31
N THR A 31 11.76 17.74 8.74
CA THR A 31 11.19 16.69 7.88
C THR A 31 10.45 17.33 6.71
N PRO A 32 10.78 16.97 5.46
CA PRO A 32 10.10 17.55 4.31
C PRO A 32 8.62 17.18 4.28
N PRO A 33 7.78 18.09 3.77
CA PRO A 33 6.41 17.73 3.43
C PRO A 33 6.35 16.77 2.23
N LEU A 34 7.46 16.63 1.48
CA LEU A 34 7.59 15.72 0.35
C LEU A 34 9.05 15.27 0.16
N ARG A 35 9.25 14.06 -0.40
CA ARG A 35 10.57 13.61 -0.86
C ARG A 35 10.91 14.34 -2.16
N VAL A 36 12.00 15.11 -2.17
CA VAL A 36 12.39 15.93 -3.33
C VAL A 36 13.08 15.07 -4.38
N GLU A 37 12.51 15.01 -5.57
CA GLU A 37 13.11 14.39 -6.78
C GLU A 37 13.50 15.43 -7.84
N GLN A 38 12.84 16.59 -7.87
CA GLN A 38 13.10 17.65 -8.83
C GLN A 38 12.94 19.04 -8.19
N ASN A 39 13.83 19.96 -8.54
CA ASN A 39 13.75 21.37 -8.19
C ASN A 39 13.66 22.20 -9.47
N ASN A 40 12.66 23.06 -9.55
CA ASN A 40 12.42 23.94 -10.70
C ASN A 40 12.49 25.41 -10.28
N VAL A 41 13.02 26.22 -11.19
CA VAL A 41 13.12 27.69 -11.01
C VAL A 41 12.46 28.36 -12.20
N SER A 42 11.53 29.28 -11.94
CA SER A 42 10.84 30.08 -12.94
C SER A 42 11.18 31.55 -12.73
N PHE A 43 11.87 32.16 -13.68
CA PHE A 43 12.14 33.59 -13.71
C PHE A 43 11.04 34.31 -14.49
N ASN A 44 10.53 35.41 -13.93
CA ASN A 44 9.47 36.24 -14.51
C ASN A 44 9.98 37.68 -14.56
N ALA A 45 10.18 38.18 -15.77
CA ALA A 45 10.82 39.47 -16.00
C ALA A 45 9.88 40.64 -15.60
N SER A 46 8.59 40.48 -15.91
CA SER A 46 7.62 41.61 -15.81
C SER A 46 6.56 41.32 -14.74
N ARG A 47 6.18 42.36 -14.03
CA ARG A 47 5.00 42.40 -13.18
C ARG A 47 3.73 42.13 -14.00
N GLY A 48 2.84 41.28 -13.50
CA GLY A 48 1.62 40.87 -14.19
C GLY A 48 1.78 39.59 -15.03
N ALA A 49 3.01 39.09 -15.24
CA ALA A 49 3.24 37.78 -15.89
C ALA A 49 2.51 36.69 -15.11
N THR A 50 1.61 35.95 -15.78
CA THR A 50 0.70 34.99 -15.18
C THR A 50 0.91 33.61 -15.79
N ARG A 51 1.00 32.56 -14.95
CA ARG A 51 1.17 31.16 -15.34
C ARG A 51 0.13 30.29 -14.67
N GLY A 52 -0.40 29.32 -15.38
CA GLY A 52 -1.31 28.33 -14.83
C GLY A 52 -2.65 28.27 -15.56
N MET A 53 -3.60 27.46 -15.12
CA MET A 53 -3.58 26.60 -13.91
C MET A 53 -3.18 25.18 -14.31
N HIS A 54 -2.20 24.61 -13.61
CA HIS A 54 -1.67 23.30 -13.94
C HIS A 54 -1.79 22.36 -12.73
N ALA A 55 -2.54 21.28 -12.85
CA ALA A 55 -2.59 20.20 -11.89
C ALA A 55 -1.70 19.05 -12.39
N GLU A 56 -0.69 18.70 -11.61
CA GLU A 56 0.22 17.61 -11.91
C GLU A 56 -0.05 16.41 -10.99
N PRO A 57 0.37 15.21 -11.40
CA PRO A 57 0.18 13.98 -10.63
C PRO A 57 1.20 13.80 -9.48
N TRP A 58 1.76 14.88 -8.96
CA TRP A 58 2.72 14.92 -7.86
C TRP A 58 2.53 16.12 -6.94
N ASP A 59 3.08 15.99 -5.74
CA ASP A 59 3.09 17.07 -4.77
C ASP A 59 4.17 18.11 -5.09
N LYS A 60 3.92 19.37 -4.68
CA LYS A 60 4.88 20.46 -4.81
C LYS A 60 5.06 21.20 -3.50
N TYR A 61 6.24 21.77 -3.33
CA TYR A 61 6.51 22.78 -2.31
C TYR A 61 7.01 24.03 -3.00
N VAL A 62 6.15 25.08 -3.02
CA VAL A 62 6.39 26.28 -3.77
C VAL A 62 6.85 27.43 -2.86
N SER A 63 7.73 28.27 -3.37
CA SER A 63 8.29 29.42 -2.65
C SER A 63 8.80 30.48 -3.63
N VAL A 64 9.21 31.63 -3.10
CA VAL A 64 9.78 32.73 -3.90
C VAL A 64 11.19 33.02 -3.42
N ALA A 65 12.16 33.08 -4.35
CA ALA A 65 13.53 33.48 -4.06
C ALA A 65 13.70 35.00 -4.05
N THR A 66 13.15 35.69 -5.06
CA THR A 66 13.16 37.15 -5.18
C THR A 66 11.81 37.65 -5.65
N GLY A 67 11.42 38.86 -5.26
CA GLY A 67 10.13 39.45 -5.60
C GLY A 67 8.96 38.86 -4.80
N ARG A 68 7.76 39.01 -5.33
CA ARG A 68 6.51 38.52 -4.74
C ARG A 68 5.60 38.00 -5.85
N VAL A 69 4.81 36.99 -5.53
CA VAL A 69 3.74 36.50 -6.42
C VAL A 69 2.41 36.45 -5.68
N TYR A 70 1.33 36.52 -6.39
CA TYR A 70 0.04 36.02 -5.95
C TYR A 70 -0.03 34.54 -6.42
N GLY A 71 0.07 33.62 -5.49
CA GLY A 71 -0.14 32.19 -5.76
C GLY A 71 -1.63 31.86 -5.71
N ALA A 72 -2.08 31.02 -6.65
CA ALA A 72 -3.47 30.60 -6.73
C ALA A 72 -3.58 29.09 -6.99
N TRP A 73 -4.60 28.49 -6.42
CA TRP A 73 -4.85 27.04 -6.47
C TRP A 73 -6.31 26.74 -6.70
N VAL A 74 -6.58 25.68 -7.44
CA VAL A 74 -7.91 25.10 -7.68
C VAL A 74 -7.86 23.61 -7.40
N ASP A 75 -8.75 23.08 -6.60
CA ASP A 75 -8.84 21.64 -6.39
C ASP A 75 -9.47 20.98 -7.61
N MET A 76 -8.67 20.17 -8.33
CA MET A 76 -9.10 19.40 -9.51
C MET A 76 -9.14 17.90 -9.25
N ARG A 77 -9.07 17.45 -8.00
CA ARG A 77 -9.07 16.01 -7.64
C ARG A 77 -10.48 15.46 -7.71
N GLU A 78 -10.66 14.42 -8.54
CA GLU A 78 -11.92 13.69 -8.63
C GLU A 78 -12.31 13.11 -7.26
N GLY A 79 -13.58 13.30 -6.86
CA GLY A 79 -14.10 12.84 -5.58
C GLY A 79 -13.63 13.60 -4.34
N SER A 80 -12.79 14.65 -4.49
CA SER A 80 -12.37 15.49 -3.37
C SER A 80 -13.57 16.22 -2.75
N PRO A 81 -13.69 16.30 -1.41
CA PRO A 81 -14.73 17.10 -0.75
C PRO A 81 -14.59 18.61 -1.04
N THR A 82 -13.43 19.03 -1.52
CA THR A 82 -13.14 20.43 -1.89
C THR A 82 -12.97 20.63 -3.40
N TYR A 83 -13.44 19.67 -4.23
CA TYR A 83 -13.39 19.83 -5.70
C TYR A 83 -14.00 21.16 -6.15
N GLY A 84 -13.27 21.88 -6.99
CA GLY A 84 -13.67 23.19 -7.50
C GLY A 84 -13.39 24.37 -6.57
N GLU A 85 -13.04 24.14 -5.29
CA GLU A 85 -12.63 25.20 -4.39
C GLU A 85 -11.36 25.88 -4.89
N THR A 86 -11.32 27.20 -4.76
CA THR A 86 -10.17 28.02 -5.12
C THR A 86 -9.55 28.64 -3.86
N PHE A 87 -8.25 28.82 -3.84
CA PHE A 87 -7.54 29.54 -2.79
C PHE A 87 -6.44 30.39 -3.41
N GLY A 88 -6.23 31.59 -2.88
CA GLY A 88 -5.15 32.48 -3.31
C GLY A 88 -4.52 33.22 -2.15
N CYS A 89 -3.21 33.45 -2.21
CA CYS A 89 -2.49 34.30 -1.27
C CYS A 89 -1.22 34.88 -1.87
N GLU A 90 -0.72 35.95 -1.29
CA GLU A 90 0.60 36.50 -1.61
C GLU A 90 1.70 35.59 -1.04
N ILE A 91 2.71 35.31 -1.86
CA ILE A 91 3.93 34.59 -1.50
C ILE A 91 5.11 35.53 -1.70
N GLY A 92 5.77 35.87 -0.60
CA GLY A 92 7.05 36.54 -0.58
C GLY A 92 8.15 35.63 -0.05
N PRO A 93 9.36 36.18 0.22
CA PRO A 93 10.46 35.37 0.77
C PRO A 93 10.16 34.67 2.09
N ASP A 94 9.20 35.16 2.88
CA ASP A 94 8.77 34.63 4.18
C ASP A 94 7.67 33.58 4.12
N THR A 95 7.28 33.15 2.93
CA THR A 95 6.12 32.25 2.74
C THR A 95 6.44 31.14 1.75
N ALA A 96 6.01 29.93 2.07
CA ALA A 96 5.99 28.78 1.16
C ALA A 96 4.63 28.07 1.24
N VAL A 97 4.28 27.28 0.23
CA VAL A 97 3.02 26.54 0.19
C VAL A 97 3.28 25.10 -0.24
N PHE A 98 2.75 24.15 0.54
CA PHE A 98 2.67 22.77 0.11
C PHE A 98 1.39 22.57 -0.71
N VAL A 99 1.56 22.04 -1.92
CA VAL A 99 0.50 21.82 -2.90
C VAL A 99 0.37 20.33 -3.14
N PRO A 100 -0.72 19.69 -2.71
CA PRO A 100 -0.91 18.26 -2.94
C PRO A 100 -1.18 17.96 -4.42
N ARG A 101 -0.87 16.73 -4.82
CA ARG A 101 -1.18 16.18 -6.13
C ARG A 101 -2.61 16.51 -6.56
N GLY A 102 -2.78 16.91 -7.82
CA GLY A 102 -4.11 17.18 -8.39
C GLY A 102 -4.74 18.49 -7.99
N VAL A 103 -4.09 19.27 -7.12
CA VAL A 103 -4.45 20.68 -6.90
C VAL A 103 -3.73 21.51 -7.94
N ALA A 104 -4.50 22.15 -8.83
CA ALA A 104 -3.95 23.00 -9.87
C ALA A 104 -3.28 24.23 -9.24
N ASN A 105 -2.06 24.52 -9.70
CA ASN A 105 -1.23 25.61 -9.24
C ASN A 105 -1.04 26.64 -10.35
N GLY A 106 -1.21 27.90 -10.02
CA GLY A 106 -0.86 29.04 -10.84
C GLY A 106 -0.27 30.18 -10.01
N PHE A 107 0.33 31.15 -10.66
CA PHE A 107 0.79 32.36 -10.00
C PHE A 107 0.86 33.55 -10.94
N GLN A 108 0.77 34.75 -10.37
CA GLN A 108 0.99 36.01 -11.04
C GLN A 108 2.12 36.80 -10.35
N ALA A 109 3.12 37.25 -11.10
CA ALA A 109 4.18 38.09 -10.57
C ALA A 109 3.63 39.48 -10.13
N LEU A 110 3.86 39.85 -8.87
CA LEU A 110 3.46 41.12 -8.32
C LEU A 110 4.55 42.21 -8.44
N GLU A 111 5.77 41.78 -8.71
CA GLU A 111 6.97 42.61 -8.89
C GLU A 111 7.74 42.18 -10.12
N ASP A 112 8.52 43.09 -10.71
CA ASP A 112 9.45 42.75 -11.78
C ASP A 112 10.58 41.85 -11.26
N THR A 113 11.20 41.07 -12.13
CA THR A 113 12.34 40.19 -11.83
C THR A 113 12.07 39.18 -10.70
N THR A 114 10.84 38.70 -10.63
CA THR A 114 10.40 37.72 -9.63
C THR A 114 10.87 36.30 -9.98
N THR A 115 11.46 35.61 -9.00
CA THR A 115 11.93 34.23 -9.13
C THR A 115 11.10 33.29 -8.25
N TYR A 116 10.33 32.42 -8.90
CA TYR A 116 9.48 31.40 -8.27
C TYR A 116 10.18 30.04 -8.30
N ILE A 117 10.20 29.34 -7.17
CA ILE A 117 10.87 28.04 -7.00
C ILE A 117 9.84 27.01 -6.56
N TYR A 118 9.94 25.80 -7.09
CA TYR A 118 9.12 24.70 -6.60
C TYR A 118 9.91 23.38 -6.63
N LEU A 119 9.75 22.63 -5.55
CA LEU A 119 10.23 21.26 -5.35
C LEU A 119 9.10 20.31 -5.68
N CYS A 120 9.43 19.18 -6.33
CA CYS A 120 8.46 18.12 -6.67
C CYS A 120 8.94 16.78 -6.13
N ASN A 121 8.01 15.89 -5.74
CA ASN A 121 8.31 14.51 -5.34
C ASN A 121 8.35 13.52 -6.51
N ALA A 122 8.27 14.01 -7.75
CA ALA A 122 8.47 13.23 -8.96
C ALA A 122 9.23 14.05 -10.00
N ARG A 123 9.82 13.35 -10.97
CA ARG A 123 10.41 13.98 -12.15
C ARG A 123 9.33 14.28 -13.18
N TRP A 124 9.52 15.36 -13.91
CA TRP A 124 8.68 15.67 -15.06
C TRP A 124 8.72 14.51 -16.08
N SER A 125 7.55 14.11 -16.58
CA SER A 125 7.39 13.17 -17.68
C SER A 125 6.38 13.72 -18.68
N PRO A 126 6.62 13.61 -20.00
CA PRO A 126 5.65 14.03 -21.00
C PRO A 126 4.37 13.17 -20.99
N ASP A 127 4.48 11.94 -20.48
CA ASP A 127 3.38 10.96 -20.44
C ASP A 127 2.62 10.97 -19.11
N ALA A 128 2.99 11.87 -18.18
CA ALA A 128 2.30 12.00 -16.91
C ALA A 128 0.88 12.56 -17.09
N GLN A 129 -0.01 12.15 -16.21
CA GLN A 129 -1.42 12.56 -16.27
C GLN A 129 -1.60 14.00 -15.75
N TYR A 130 -1.47 14.96 -16.64
CA TYR A 130 -1.72 16.37 -16.36
C TYR A 130 -3.21 16.72 -16.48
N ALA A 131 -3.68 17.63 -15.63
CA ALA A 131 -4.95 18.29 -15.78
C ALA A 131 -4.75 19.81 -15.79
N PHE A 132 -5.62 20.52 -16.49
CA PHE A 132 -5.51 21.95 -16.69
C PHE A 132 -6.89 22.59 -16.56
N CYS A 133 -6.95 23.77 -15.95
CA CYS A 133 -8.12 24.63 -16.07
C CYS A 133 -7.69 26.07 -16.40
N SER A 134 -8.65 26.86 -16.86
CA SER A 134 -8.40 28.23 -17.30
C SER A 134 -7.87 29.08 -16.14
N TYR A 135 -6.86 29.90 -16.38
CA TYR A 135 -6.41 30.91 -15.44
C TYR A 135 -7.52 31.92 -15.08
N LYS A 136 -8.58 32.04 -15.90
CA LYS A 136 -9.74 32.91 -15.66
C LYS A 136 -10.64 32.45 -14.52
N GLU A 137 -10.41 31.24 -13.98
CA GLU A 137 -11.08 30.78 -12.76
C GLU A 137 -10.63 31.55 -11.49
N ILE A 138 -9.58 32.35 -11.62
CA ILE A 138 -8.95 33.09 -10.52
C ILE A 138 -9.18 34.62 -10.69
N ASP A 139 -9.58 35.28 -9.61
CA ASP A 139 -9.57 36.74 -9.50
C ASP A 139 -8.12 37.19 -9.22
N TRP A 140 -7.38 37.45 -10.28
CA TRP A 140 -6.00 37.95 -10.18
C TRP A 140 -5.94 39.38 -9.71
N PRO A 141 -4.99 39.75 -8.81
CA PRO A 141 -4.88 41.11 -8.29
C PRO A 141 -4.44 42.15 -9.33
N LEU A 142 -3.83 41.68 -10.42
CA LEU A 142 -3.43 42.55 -11.54
C LEU A 142 -4.00 42.00 -12.86
N GLU A 143 -4.21 42.89 -13.83
CA GLU A 143 -4.50 42.46 -15.19
C GLU A 143 -3.33 41.60 -15.72
N PRO A 144 -3.57 40.35 -16.19
CA PRO A 144 -2.53 39.55 -16.76
C PRO A 144 -1.89 40.18 -18.00
N THR A 145 -0.59 40.44 -17.95
CA THR A 145 0.16 41.07 -19.05
C THR A 145 0.78 40.06 -20.00
N GLU A 146 1.27 38.93 -19.47
CA GLU A 146 1.95 37.88 -20.22
C GLU A 146 1.39 36.52 -19.77
N VAL A 147 0.66 35.84 -20.67
CA VAL A 147 0.14 34.49 -20.50
C VAL A 147 0.61 33.65 -21.67
N SER A 148 1.07 32.42 -21.42
CA SER A 148 1.56 31.56 -22.49
C SER A 148 0.43 31.18 -23.47
N PRO A 149 0.71 30.98 -24.78
CA PRO A 149 -0.30 30.51 -25.74
C PRO A 149 -1.00 29.22 -25.29
N LYS A 150 -0.30 28.32 -24.59
CA LYS A 150 -0.85 27.09 -24.05
C LYS A 150 -1.85 27.38 -22.93
N ASP A 151 -1.51 28.25 -21.97
CA ASP A 151 -2.39 28.58 -20.84
C ASP A 151 -3.65 29.31 -21.28
N LEU A 152 -3.59 30.07 -22.38
CA LEU A 152 -4.77 30.74 -22.99
C LEU A 152 -5.82 29.73 -23.51
N THR A 153 -5.43 28.50 -23.80
CA THR A 153 -6.31 27.46 -24.40
C THR A 153 -6.85 26.47 -23.38
N HIS A 154 -6.48 26.58 -22.11
CA HIS A 154 -7.00 25.70 -21.07
C HIS A 154 -8.51 25.86 -20.89
N PRO A 155 -9.25 24.75 -20.72
CA PRO A 155 -10.71 24.77 -20.60
C PRO A 155 -11.17 25.44 -19.30
N PRO A 156 -12.40 25.96 -19.22
CA PRO A 156 -13.02 26.29 -17.96
C PRO A 156 -13.05 25.05 -17.03
N LEU A 157 -13.08 25.28 -15.72
CA LEU A 157 -13.07 24.19 -14.74
C LEU A 157 -14.21 23.18 -14.95
N ILE A 158 -15.39 23.67 -15.34
CA ILE A 158 -16.56 22.80 -15.59
C ILE A 158 -16.36 21.81 -16.75
N ASP A 159 -15.49 22.16 -17.70
CA ASP A 159 -15.15 21.32 -18.86
C ASP A 159 -13.79 20.63 -18.70
N ALA A 160 -13.09 20.86 -17.60
CA ALA A 160 -11.77 20.32 -17.35
C ALA A 160 -11.85 18.85 -16.90
N THR A 161 -10.89 18.04 -17.33
CA THR A 161 -10.76 16.67 -16.84
C THR A 161 -10.17 16.69 -15.43
N PRO A 162 -10.86 16.14 -14.42
CA PRO A 162 -10.31 16.06 -13.06
C PRO A 162 -9.13 15.10 -12.98
N VAL A 163 -8.32 15.23 -11.93
CA VAL A 163 -7.23 14.29 -11.62
C VAL A 163 -7.82 13.13 -10.83
N PRO A 164 -7.80 11.90 -11.36
CA PRO A 164 -8.39 10.76 -10.68
C PRO A 164 -7.64 10.42 -9.38
N PRO A 165 -8.30 9.79 -8.39
CA PRO A 165 -7.65 9.31 -7.19
C PRO A 165 -6.58 8.27 -7.53
N ARG A 166 -5.60 8.11 -6.64
CA ARG A 166 -4.69 6.97 -6.70
C ARG A 166 -5.41 5.70 -6.27
N HIS A 167 -5.06 4.57 -6.86
CA HIS A 167 -5.65 3.27 -6.54
C HIS A 167 -4.59 2.25 -6.09
N PRO A 168 -4.95 1.18 -5.38
CA PRO A 168 -4.01 0.12 -5.03
C PRO A 168 -3.60 -0.72 -6.23
N LEU A 169 -2.34 -1.22 -6.20
CA LEU A 169 -1.87 -2.31 -7.05
C LEU A 169 -1.84 -3.60 -6.23
N VAL A 170 -2.53 -4.63 -6.66
CA VAL A 170 -2.58 -5.94 -6.01
C VAL A 170 -1.80 -6.97 -6.81
N LEU A 171 -0.73 -7.52 -6.23
CA LEU A 171 0.07 -8.59 -6.79
C LEU A 171 -0.40 -9.94 -6.24
N GLY A 172 -0.46 -10.96 -7.09
CA GLY A 172 -1.01 -12.27 -6.73
C GLY A 172 -2.52 -12.37 -6.90
N ALA A 173 -3.08 -11.70 -7.92
CA ALA A 173 -4.50 -11.61 -8.24
C ALA A 173 -5.24 -12.95 -8.28
N ASN A 174 -4.57 -14.01 -8.73
CA ASN A 174 -5.13 -15.35 -8.92
C ASN A 174 -5.14 -16.22 -7.65
N GLY A 175 -4.51 -15.77 -6.56
CA GLY A 175 -4.50 -16.42 -5.26
C GLY A 175 -5.82 -16.22 -4.49
N GLN A 176 -6.02 -16.95 -3.38
CA GLN A 176 -7.23 -16.84 -2.56
C GLN A 176 -7.44 -15.41 -2.04
N LEU A 177 -6.41 -14.79 -1.49
CA LEU A 177 -6.47 -13.40 -1.02
C LEU A 177 -6.65 -12.42 -2.19
N GLY A 178 -5.97 -12.63 -3.32
CA GLY A 178 -6.14 -11.78 -4.51
C GLY A 178 -7.58 -11.75 -4.99
N ARG A 179 -8.25 -12.90 -5.06
CA ARG A 179 -9.67 -13.01 -5.41
C ARG A 179 -10.59 -12.34 -4.38
N ALA A 180 -10.32 -12.52 -3.08
CA ALA A 180 -11.08 -11.84 -2.04
C ALA A 180 -10.95 -10.31 -2.13
N LEU A 181 -9.75 -9.80 -2.41
CA LEU A 181 -9.51 -8.37 -2.62
C LEU A 181 -10.24 -7.81 -3.84
N GLN A 182 -10.40 -8.60 -4.94
CA GLN A 182 -11.18 -8.18 -6.11
C GLN A 182 -12.64 -7.85 -5.75
N GLY A 183 -13.21 -8.54 -4.77
CA GLY A 183 -14.57 -8.31 -4.31
C GLY A 183 -14.77 -6.99 -3.53
N ILE A 184 -13.70 -6.42 -3.00
CA ILE A 184 -13.80 -5.25 -2.09
C ILE A 184 -12.99 -4.04 -2.53
N LEU A 185 -12.11 -4.17 -3.52
CA LEU A 185 -11.32 -3.09 -4.11
C LEU A 185 -11.59 -2.98 -5.63
N PRO A 186 -12.79 -2.54 -6.04
CA PRO A 186 -13.17 -2.53 -7.46
C PRO A 186 -12.29 -1.62 -8.32
N ASP A 187 -11.68 -0.60 -7.74
CA ASP A 187 -10.84 0.37 -8.44
C ASP A 187 -9.34 -0.01 -8.44
N ALA A 188 -8.95 -1.12 -7.79
CA ALA A 188 -7.57 -1.56 -7.75
C ALA A 188 -7.14 -2.22 -9.08
N GLU A 189 -5.86 -2.07 -9.44
CA GLU A 189 -5.26 -2.89 -10.50
C GLU A 189 -4.82 -4.23 -9.93
N PHE A 190 -5.22 -5.32 -10.60
CA PHE A 190 -4.92 -6.69 -10.18
C PHE A 190 -3.97 -7.36 -11.17
N CYS A 191 -2.79 -7.75 -10.67
CA CYS A 191 -1.74 -8.39 -11.46
C CYS A 191 -1.52 -9.85 -11.05
N GLY A 192 -1.62 -10.76 -12.03
CA GLY A 192 -1.12 -12.12 -11.91
C GLY A 192 0.39 -12.20 -12.18
N HIS A 193 0.94 -13.41 -12.11
CA HIS A 193 2.37 -13.65 -12.36
C HIS A 193 2.81 -13.25 -13.79
N SER A 194 1.93 -13.39 -14.78
CA SER A 194 2.21 -12.97 -16.17
C SER A 194 2.29 -11.46 -16.35
N ASP A 195 1.62 -10.70 -15.48
CA ASP A 195 1.46 -9.26 -15.63
C ASP A 195 2.52 -8.50 -14.81
N PHE A 196 2.97 -9.11 -13.71
CA PHE A 196 4.01 -8.58 -12.85
C PHE A 196 4.74 -9.71 -12.12
N ASP A 197 6.01 -9.90 -12.43
CA ASP A 197 6.84 -10.96 -11.84
C ASP A 197 7.80 -10.38 -10.79
N LEU A 198 7.72 -10.87 -9.56
CA LEU A 198 8.60 -10.47 -8.45
C LEU A 198 10.07 -10.82 -8.69
N THR A 199 10.37 -11.69 -9.66
CA THR A 199 11.76 -12.04 -10.03
C THR A 199 12.40 -11.03 -10.98
N TRP A 200 11.62 -10.15 -11.64
CA TRP A 200 12.18 -9.13 -12.52
C TRP A 200 13.22 -8.24 -11.83
N PRO A 201 14.21 -7.73 -12.58
CA PRO A 201 15.06 -6.64 -12.10
C PRO A 201 14.22 -5.41 -11.72
N VAL A 202 14.70 -4.64 -10.74
CA VAL A 202 13.97 -3.45 -10.27
C VAL A 202 13.79 -2.41 -11.38
N GLU A 203 14.74 -2.31 -12.31
CA GLU A 203 14.67 -1.44 -13.48
C GLU A 203 13.48 -1.79 -14.39
N ALA A 204 13.29 -3.09 -14.67
CA ALA A 204 12.13 -3.57 -15.45
C ALA A 204 10.81 -3.31 -14.72
N MET A 205 10.77 -3.48 -13.39
CA MET A 205 9.60 -3.11 -12.60
C MET A 205 9.31 -1.61 -12.70
N LEU A 206 10.33 -0.76 -12.63
CA LEU A 206 10.18 0.70 -12.73
C LEU A 206 9.61 1.13 -14.09
N GLU A 207 10.02 0.49 -15.17
CA GLU A 207 9.58 0.79 -16.54
C GLU A 207 8.22 0.16 -16.90
N SER A 208 7.73 -0.80 -16.11
CA SER A 208 6.52 -1.57 -16.43
C SER A 208 5.23 -0.75 -16.41
N ARG A 209 5.19 0.38 -15.69
CA ARG A 209 3.97 1.18 -15.49
C ARG A 209 4.24 2.58 -14.94
N ASP A 210 3.22 3.44 -15.00
CA ASP A 210 3.23 4.74 -14.31
C ASP A 210 2.91 4.56 -12.82
N TRP A 211 3.95 4.55 -12.00
CA TRP A 211 3.81 4.35 -10.54
C TRP A 211 3.14 5.53 -9.82
N SER A 212 3.01 6.69 -10.46
CA SER A 212 2.38 7.87 -9.84
C SER A 212 0.87 7.72 -9.61
N GLN A 213 0.24 6.76 -10.30
CA GLN A 213 -1.19 6.50 -10.19
C GLN A 213 -1.57 5.56 -9.03
N TYR A 214 -0.58 4.94 -8.36
CA TYR A 214 -0.87 4.02 -7.25
C TYR A 214 -0.77 4.71 -5.89
N SER A 215 -1.62 4.27 -4.95
CA SER A 215 -1.60 4.67 -3.53
C SER A 215 -0.86 3.65 -2.66
N ALA A 216 -0.97 2.38 -3.01
CA ALA A 216 -0.39 1.26 -2.28
C ALA A 216 0.00 0.11 -3.20
N ILE A 217 0.92 -0.73 -2.76
CA ILE A 217 1.22 -2.05 -3.31
C ILE A 217 0.77 -3.08 -2.28
N ILE A 218 -0.19 -3.94 -2.63
CA ILE A 218 -0.62 -5.08 -1.80
C ILE A 218 0.03 -6.34 -2.38
N ASN A 219 1.09 -6.82 -1.74
CA ASN A 219 1.80 -8.02 -2.15
C ASN A 219 1.18 -9.27 -1.51
N ALA A 220 0.24 -9.89 -2.22
CA ALA A 220 -0.33 -11.20 -1.91
C ALA A 220 0.33 -12.35 -2.71
N ALA A 221 1.36 -12.04 -3.51
CA ALA A 221 2.13 -13.04 -4.25
C ALA A 221 3.22 -13.66 -3.37
N ALA A 222 3.37 -14.96 -3.44
CA ALA A 222 4.41 -15.70 -2.73
C ALA A 222 4.70 -17.05 -3.38
N PHE A 223 5.89 -17.59 -3.14
CA PHE A 223 6.18 -19.00 -3.32
C PHE A 223 5.63 -19.76 -2.10
N ASN A 224 4.55 -20.52 -2.26
CA ASN A 224 3.78 -21.13 -1.17
C ASN A 224 3.98 -22.66 -1.03
N ASP A 225 4.77 -23.30 -1.89
CA ASP A 225 5.08 -24.71 -1.75
C ASP A 225 6.10 -24.94 -0.62
N VAL A 226 5.57 -25.18 0.58
CA VAL A 226 6.35 -25.35 1.82
C VAL A 226 7.31 -26.54 1.71
N ASN A 227 6.85 -27.67 1.13
CA ASN A 227 7.67 -28.87 0.95
C ASN A 227 8.68 -28.68 -0.18
N GLY A 228 8.25 -28.13 -1.32
CA GLY A 228 9.13 -27.83 -2.46
C GLY A 228 10.25 -26.84 -2.10
N ALA A 229 10.00 -25.89 -1.18
CA ALA A 229 11.02 -24.96 -0.71
C ALA A 229 12.26 -25.64 -0.08
N GLN A 230 12.15 -26.89 0.37
CA GLN A 230 13.29 -27.64 0.92
C GLN A 230 14.23 -28.19 -0.16
N THR A 231 13.78 -28.29 -1.41
CA THR A 231 14.64 -28.69 -2.54
C THR A 231 15.62 -27.56 -2.94
N PRO A 232 16.75 -27.86 -3.58
CA PRO A 232 17.68 -26.82 -4.03
C PRO A 232 17.03 -25.76 -4.95
N GLU A 233 16.23 -26.20 -5.90
CA GLU A 233 15.53 -25.35 -6.88
C GLU A 233 14.44 -24.53 -6.19
N GLY A 234 13.60 -25.16 -5.37
CA GLY A 234 12.54 -24.50 -4.63
C GLY A 234 13.07 -23.51 -3.58
N ARG A 235 14.24 -23.80 -2.99
CA ARG A 235 14.92 -22.85 -2.09
C ARG A 235 15.26 -21.56 -2.82
N THR A 236 15.89 -21.65 -4.00
CA THR A 236 16.23 -20.49 -4.80
C THR A 236 14.96 -19.70 -5.14
N ALA A 237 13.92 -20.34 -5.67
CA ALA A 237 12.67 -19.70 -6.01
C ALA A 237 11.97 -19.05 -4.79
N ALA A 238 11.97 -19.74 -3.64
CA ALA A 238 11.39 -19.19 -2.41
C ALA A 238 12.12 -17.90 -1.96
N TRP A 239 13.45 -17.86 -2.02
CA TRP A 239 14.22 -16.66 -1.68
C TRP A 239 14.04 -15.54 -2.70
N GLU A 240 14.01 -15.85 -4.00
CA GLU A 240 13.77 -14.83 -5.04
C GLU A 240 12.40 -14.16 -4.88
N VAL A 241 11.35 -14.95 -4.69
CA VAL A 241 9.98 -14.43 -4.61
C VAL A 241 9.68 -13.84 -3.24
N ASN A 242 9.96 -14.59 -2.14
CA ASN A 242 9.50 -14.23 -0.80
C ASN A 242 10.42 -13.24 -0.08
N ALA A 243 11.70 -13.12 -0.45
CA ALA A 243 12.67 -12.22 0.18
C ALA A 243 13.08 -11.07 -0.75
N LEU A 244 13.64 -11.39 -1.93
CA LEU A 244 14.11 -10.36 -2.87
C LEU A 244 12.96 -9.59 -3.53
N GLY A 245 11.81 -10.24 -3.78
CA GLY A 245 10.60 -9.57 -4.26
C GLY A 245 10.19 -8.41 -3.35
N PRO A 246 9.88 -8.64 -2.06
CA PRO A 246 9.57 -7.57 -1.11
C PRO A 246 10.64 -6.48 -0.99
N ALA A 247 11.94 -6.83 -1.11
CA ALA A 247 13.02 -5.84 -1.12
C ALA A 247 12.92 -4.86 -2.29
N LYS A 248 12.61 -5.37 -3.50
CA LYS A 248 12.39 -4.54 -4.69
C LYS A 248 11.11 -3.71 -4.55
N LEU A 249 10.02 -4.30 -4.03
CA LEU A 249 8.78 -3.57 -3.77
C LEU A 249 8.96 -2.43 -2.75
N ALA A 250 9.78 -2.64 -1.71
CA ALA A 250 10.11 -1.58 -0.75
C ALA A 250 10.88 -0.42 -1.40
N GLN A 251 11.78 -0.70 -2.38
CA GLN A 251 12.44 0.35 -3.15
C GLN A 251 11.44 1.15 -4.00
N LEU A 252 10.49 0.48 -4.67
CA LEU A 252 9.42 1.14 -5.42
C LEU A 252 8.52 1.98 -4.51
N ALA A 253 8.09 1.40 -3.38
CA ALA A 253 7.25 2.09 -2.41
C ALA A 253 7.92 3.37 -1.88
N ASN A 254 9.20 3.29 -1.51
CA ASN A 254 9.96 4.46 -1.08
C ASN A 254 10.15 5.51 -2.19
N ARG A 255 10.35 5.06 -3.43
CA ARG A 255 10.57 5.98 -4.56
C ARG A 255 9.32 6.78 -4.93
N PHE A 256 8.16 6.15 -4.89
CA PHE A 256 6.90 6.74 -5.34
C PHE A 256 5.95 7.12 -4.20
N ASP A 257 6.43 7.07 -2.95
CA ASP A 257 5.66 7.38 -1.74
C ASP A 257 4.37 6.54 -1.64
N LEU A 258 4.52 5.21 -1.84
CA LEU A 258 3.44 4.24 -1.76
C LEU A 258 3.43 3.54 -0.40
N THR A 259 2.26 3.07 0.03
CA THR A 259 2.17 2.14 1.16
C THR A 259 2.40 0.71 0.67
N LEU A 260 3.37 0.01 1.25
CA LEU A 260 3.62 -1.41 0.97
C LEU A 260 2.90 -2.29 1.99
N VAL A 261 1.94 -3.09 1.56
CA VAL A 261 1.38 -4.19 2.34
C VAL A 261 2.03 -5.48 1.88
N ASN A 262 2.76 -6.16 2.77
CA ASN A 262 3.42 -7.43 2.46
C ASN A 262 2.82 -8.57 3.32
N VAL A 263 2.15 -9.52 2.67
CA VAL A 263 1.55 -10.66 3.37
C VAL A 263 2.62 -11.67 3.74
N SER A 264 2.64 -12.06 5.02
CA SER A 264 3.56 -13.02 5.62
C SER A 264 2.81 -14.21 6.24
N THR A 265 3.46 -14.97 7.10
CA THR A 265 2.97 -16.26 7.60
C THR A 265 3.33 -16.47 9.08
N ASP A 266 2.55 -17.28 9.77
CA ASP A 266 2.85 -17.88 11.06
C ASP A 266 4.13 -18.74 11.06
N TYR A 267 4.56 -19.27 9.91
CA TYR A 267 5.77 -20.10 9.77
C TYR A 267 7.08 -19.32 9.96
N VAL A 268 7.00 -17.99 10.23
CA VAL A 268 8.17 -17.24 10.70
C VAL A 268 8.55 -17.59 12.13
N PHE A 269 7.71 -18.35 12.85
CA PHE A 269 7.93 -18.77 14.23
C PHE A 269 8.23 -20.30 14.31
N ASP A 270 8.82 -20.72 15.43
CA ASP A 270 9.15 -22.13 15.70
C ASP A 270 8.01 -22.93 16.36
N GLY A 271 6.96 -22.26 16.83
CA GLY A 271 5.82 -22.91 17.46
C GLY A 271 6.10 -23.45 18.86
N THR A 272 7.05 -22.85 19.60
CA THR A 272 7.40 -23.28 20.97
C THR A 272 6.57 -22.61 22.05
N VAL A 273 5.82 -21.54 21.72
CA VAL A 273 4.90 -20.85 22.59
C VAL A 273 3.46 -20.98 22.09
N ALA A 274 2.49 -20.91 23.00
CA ALA A 274 1.08 -21.15 22.68
C ALA A 274 0.48 -20.06 21.78
N GLU A 275 0.96 -18.82 21.88
CA GLU A 275 0.50 -17.67 21.10
C GLU A 275 1.68 -16.78 20.73
N HIS A 276 1.73 -16.34 19.47
CA HIS A 276 2.79 -15.51 18.90
C HIS A 276 2.32 -14.07 18.70
N THR A 277 3.11 -13.12 19.22
CA THR A 277 2.82 -11.68 19.10
C THR A 277 3.57 -11.05 17.93
N GLU A 278 3.16 -9.84 17.55
CA GLU A 278 3.87 -9.06 16.52
C GLU A 278 5.30 -8.67 16.91
N GLY A 279 5.56 -8.52 18.22
CA GLY A 279 6.87 -8.14 18.77
C GLY A 279 7.84 -9.30 18.91
N GLU A 280 7.41 -10.54 18.72
CA GLU A 280 8.27 -11.71 18.83
C GLU A 280 9.28 -11.78 17.68
N VAL A 281 10.53 -12.14 18.04
CA VAL A 281 11.60 -12.31 17.05
C VAL A 281 11.35 -13.58 16.23
N PRO A 282 11.35 -13.52 14.89
CA PRO A 282 11.18 -14.69 14.05
C PRO A 282 12.22 -15.78 14.30
N SER A 283 11.76 -17.04 14.34
CA SER A 283 12.56 -18.25 14.59
C SER A 283 12.13 -19.42 13.66
N PRO A 284 12.15 -19.24 12.33
CA PRO A 284 11.56 -20.16 11.37
C PRO A 284 12.26 -21.54 11.36
N LEU A 285 11.48 -22.62 11.27
CA LEU A 285 11.98 -24.00 11.23
C LEU A 285 12.46 -24.45 9.85
N GLY A 286 11.89 -23.91 8.78
CA GLY A 286 12.13 -24.37 7.40
C GLY A 286 12.44 -23.20 6.44
N VAL A 287 12.81 -23.57 5.21
CA VAL A 287 13.20 -22.61 4.15
C VAL A 287 12.08 -21.64 3.81
N TYR A 288 10.84 -22.12 3.71
CA TYR A 288 9.67 -21.27 3.45
C TYR A 288 9.55 -20.14 4.49
N GLY A 289 9.48 -20.51 5.78
CA GLY A 289 9.39 -19.55 6.88
C GLY A 289 10.58 -18.58 6.92
N ALA A 290 11.82 -19.10 6.68
CA ALA A 290 13.03 -18.26 6.63
C ALA A 290 12.98 -17.25 5.48
N SER A 291 12.54 -17.65 4.28
CA SER A 291 12.39 -16.73 3.14
C SER A 291 11.32 -15.67 3.37
N LYS A 292 10.18 -16.04 4.01
CA LYS A 292 9.12 -15.09 4.39
C LYS A 292 9.58 -14.12 5.46
N SER A 293 10.30 -14.59 6.49
CA SER A 293 10.89 -13.74 7.53
C SER A 293 11.89 -12.71 6.97
N ALA A 294 12.74 -13.13 6.03
CA ALA A 294 13.63 -12.21 5.31
C ALA A 294 12.83 -11.18 4.50
N GLY A 295 11.70 -11.58 3.90
CA GLY A 295 10.79 -10.70 3.21
C GLY A 295 10.09 -9.68 4.12
N GLU A 296 9.76 -10.04 5.37
CA GLU A 296 9.25 -9.11 6.38
C GLU A 296 10.26 -7.99 6.66
N ALA A 297 11.51 -8.38 6.93
CA ALA A 297 12.58 -7.41 7.20
C ALA A 297 12.85 -6.50 6.00
N ALA A 298 12.75 -7.04 4.77
CA ALA A 298 12.89 -6.28 3.55
C ALA A 298 11.73 -5.31 3.32
N ALA A 299 10.49 -5.73 3.53
CA ALA A 299 9.30 -4.89 3.42
C ALA A 299 9.29 -3.76 4.45
N ALA A 300 9.78 -4.03 5.67
CA ALA A 300 9.93 -3.02 6.74
C ALA A 300 10.92 -1.89 6.40
N ALA A 301 11.73 -2.03 5.34
CA ALA A 301 12.55 -0.93 4.82
C ALA A 301 11.75 0.12 4.04
N ALA A 302 10.49 -0.15 3.69
CA ALA A 302 9.59 0.88 3.18
C ALA A 302 9.14 1.81 4.31
N ALA A 303 9.20 3.13 4.07
CA ALA A 303 8.81 4.13 5.08
C ALA A 303 7.35 4.00 5.52
N ARG A 304 6.49 3.56 4.60
CA ARG A 304 5.06 3.31 4.80
C ARG A 304 4.80 1.85 4.50
N HIS A 305 4.67 1.02 5.55
CA HIS A 305 4.49 -0.42 5.36
C HIS A 305 3.57 -1.06 6.38
N TYR A 306 2.89 -2.11 5.94
CA TYR A 306 2.23 -3.10 6.77
C TYR A 306 2.78 -4.48 6.41
N VAL A 307 3.34 -5.19 7.38
CA VAL A 307 3.63 -6.62 7.28
C VAL A 307 2.47 -7.35 7.93
N VAL A 308 1.74 -8.14 7.15
CA VAL A 308 0.54 -8.84 7.61
C VAL A 308 0.85 -10.32 7.75
N ARG A 309 1.05 -10.80 8.97
CA ARG A 309 1.19 -12.22 9.29
C ARG A 309 -0.18 -12.87 9.36
N THR A 310 -0.34 -14.02 8.72
CA THR A 310 -1.58 -14.79 8.71
C THR A 310 -1.27 -16.28 8.80
N SER A 311 -2.28 -17.12 8.98
CA SER A 311 -2.13 -18.58 9.08
C SER A 311 -3.24 -19.31 8.33
N TRP A 312 -2.93 -20.42 7.70
CA TRP A 312 -3.86 -21.42 7.16
C TRP A 312 -5.03 -20.80 6.38
N VAL A 313 -4.71 -19.96 5.39
CA VAL A 313 -5.72 -19.21 4.62
C VAL A 313 -6.61 -20.18 3.83
N PHE A 314 -7.92 -19.95 3.92
CA PHE A 314 -8.94 -20.63 3.12
C PHE A 314 -9.88 -19.61 2.47
N GLY A 315 -10.38 -19.96 1.30
CA GLY A 315 -11.25 -19.12 0.47
C GLY A 315 -11.40 -19.74 -0.90
N ASP A 316 -11.76 -18.97 -1.90
CA ASP A 316 -11.98 -19.46 -3.25
C ASP A 316 -10.69 -20.06 -3.86
N GLY A 317 -10.76 -21.32 -4.29
CA GLY A 317 -9.66 -22.10 -4.85
C GLY A 317 -9.19 -23.26 -3.96
N GLY A 318 -8.05 -23.86 -4.32
CA GLY A 318 -7.51 -25.03 -3.61
C GLY A 318 -6.96 -24.67 -2.23
N ASN A 319 -7.47 -25.31 -1.17
CA ASN A 319 -7.02 -25.16 0.21
C ASN A 319 -7.36 -26.40 1.06
N PHE A 320 -6.95 -26.39 2.32
CA PHE A 320 -7.21 -27.53 3.24
C PHE A 320 -8.70 -27.76 3.46
N MET A 321 -9.50 -26.70 3.66
CA MET A 321 -10.96 -26.80 3.88
C MET A 321 -11.65 -27.42 2.66
N ALA A 322 -11.35 -26.91 1.44
CA ALA A 322 -11.90 -27.46 0.20
C ALA A 322 -11.50 -28.92 -0.02
N THR A 323 -10.30 -29.31 0.38
CA THR A 323 -9.85 -30.70 0.29
C THR A 323 -10.65 -31.60 1.25
N MET A 324 -10.83 -31.19 2.51
CA MET A 324 -11.62 -31.93 3.50
C MET A 324 -13.09 -32.02 3.10
N GLU A 325 -13.67 -30.94 2.60
CA GLU A 325 -15.05 -30.91 2.09
C GLU A 325 -15.26 -31.90 0.94
N ARG A 326 -14.33 -31.92 -0.03
CA ARG A 326 -14.37 -32.90 -1.14
C ARG A 326 -14.29 -34.33 -0.63
N LEU A 327 -13.36 -34.65 0.29
CA LEU A 327 -13.21 -35.98 0.86
C LEU A 327 -14.46 -36.41 1.64
N ALA A 328 -15.07 -35.49 2.40
CA ALA A 328 -16.34 -35.72 3.09
C ALA A 328 -17.46 -36.11 2.11
N ARG A 329 -17.61 -35.38 1.02
CA ARG A 329 -18.62 -35.67 -0.03
C ARG A 329 -18.34 -36.98 -0.79
N GLU A 330 -17.08 -37.35 -0.93
CA GLU A 330 -16.65 -38.61 -1.58
C GLU A 330 -16.72 -39.83 -0.64
N GLY A 331 -17.02 -39.64 0.67
CA GLY A 331 -17.06 -40.68 1.67
C GLY A 331 -15.69 -41.29 1.98
N VAL A 332 -14.63 -40.49 1.85
CA VAL A 332 -13.24 -40.89 2.13
C VAL A 332 -12.89 -40.53 3.57
N SER A 333 -12.26 -41.47 4.29
CA SER A 333 -11.81 -41.31 5.68
C SER A 333 -10.31 -41.01 5.74
N PRO A 334 -9.89 -39.73 5.77
CA PRO A 334 -8.48 -39.34 5.72
C PRO A 334 -7.80 -39.43 7.08
N LYS A 335 -6.48 -39.69 7.07
CA LYS A 335 -5.60 -39.43 8.21
C LYS A 335 -5.22 -37.96 8.23
N VAL A 336 -5.38 -37.30 9.40
CA VAL A 336 -5.08 -35.86 9.59
C VAL A 336 -4.23 -35.69 10.84
N VAL A 337 -3.19 -34.82 10.74
CA VAL A 337 -2.28 -34.56 11.86
C VAL A 337 -2.99 -33.84 13.00
N ASN A 338 -2.68 -34.23 14.24
CA ASN A 338 -3.32 -33.74 15.47
C ASN A 338 -2.37 -32.99 16.43
N ASP A 339 -1.13 -32.77 16.01
CA ASP A 339 -0.07 -32.11 16.78
C ASP A 339 0.39 -30.77 16.15
N GLN A 340 -0.42 -30.19 15.28
CA GLN A 340 -0.27 -28.85 14.74
C GLN A 340 -1.51 -28.04 15.07
N ARG A 341 -1.35 -27.00 15.88
CA ARG A 341 -2.43 -26.17 16.41
C ARG A 341 -2.35 -24.74 15.89
N GLY A 342 -3.48 -24.12 15.56
CA GLY A 342 -3.55 -22.75 15.06
C GLY A 342 -4.97 -22.31 14.79
N ARG A 343 -5.12 -21.18 14.11
CA ARG A 343 -6.42 -20.67 13.64
C ARG A 343 -6.43 -20.55 12.13
N PRO A 344 -7.39 -21.16 11.43
CA PRO A 344 -7.55 -20.92 10.00
C PRO A 344 -8.02 -19.47 9.77
N THR A 345 -7.62 -18.91 8.61
CA THR A 345 -7.96 -17.54 8.24
C THR A 345 -8.81 -17.52 6.99
N TRP A 346 -10.01 -16.95 7.07
CA TRP A 346 -10.84 -16.72 5.90
C TRP A 346 -10.25 -15.60 5.04
N ALA A 347 -10.07 -15.85 3.74
CA ALA A 347 -9.47 -14.90 2.82
C ALA A 347 -10.22 -13.56 2.73
N GLU A 348 -11.56 -13.60 2.86
CA GLU A 348 -12.41 -12.40 2.94
C GLU A 348 -12.10 -11.53 4.16
N ASP A 349 -11.89 -12.16 5.33
CA ASP A 349 -11.52 -11.42 6.54
C ASP A 349 -10.12 -10.84 6.46
N LEU A 350 -9.17 -11.60 5.92
CA LEU A 350 -7.82 -11.12 5.67
C LEU A 350 -7.83 -9.91 4.73
N ALA A 351 -8.61 -9.99 3.65
CA ALA A 351 -8.79 -8.89 2.71
C ALA A 351 -9.38 -7.65 3.39
N LYS A 352 -10.47 -7.81 4.18
CA LYS A 352 -11.09 -6.72 4.94
C LYS A 352 -10.13 -6.11 5.96
N GLY A 353 -9.32 -6.92 6.64
CA GLY A 353 -8.32 -6.44 7.59
C GLY A 353 -7.22 -5.61 6.93
N ILE A 354 -6.75 -6.02 5.75
CA ILE A 354 -5.77 -5.26 4.95
C ILE A 354 -6.36 -3.91 4.51
N VAL A 355 -7.58 -3.92 3.97
CA VAL A 355 -8.27 -2.68 3.55
C VAL A 355 -8.51 -1.76 4.74
N HIS A 356 -8.94 -2.31 5.89
CA HIS A 356 -9.12 -1.54 7.13
C HIS A 356 -7.84 -0.82 7.56
N LEU A 357 -6.66 -1.47 7.51
CA LEU A 357 -5.38 -0.82 7.83
C LEU A 357 -5.07 0.35 6.88
N LEU A 358 -5.37 0.19 5.60
CA LEU A 358 -5.16 1.24 4.59
C LEU A 358 -6.13 2.41 4.78
N ASP A 359 -7.41 2.14 5.00
CA ASP A 359 -8.47 3.15 5.10
C ASP A 359 -8.38 3.97 6.38
N THR A 360 -8.02 3.32 7.49
CA THR A 360 -7.89 4.01 8.79
C THR A 360 -6.56 4.73 8.95
N GLY A 361 -5.57 4.43 8.10
CA GLY A 361 -4.21 4.94 8.27
C GLY A 361 -3.61 4.50 9.60
N ALA A 362 -3.85 3.26 10.01
CA ALA A 362 -3.31 2.68 11.24
C ALA A 362 -1.78 2.85 11.31
N GLU A 363 -1.20 2.81 12.51
CA GLU A 363 0.25 2.92 12.69
C GLU A 363 0.97 1.86 11.86
N TYR A 364 1.98 2.28 11.08
CA TYR A 364 2.76 1.35 10.24
C TYR A 364 3.50 0.32 11.09
N GLY A 365 3.69 -0.88 10.52
CA GLY A 365 4.41 -1.97 11.18
C GLY A 365 3.81 -3.35 10.92
N ILE A 366 4.10 -4.29 11.83
CA ILE A 366 3.66 -5.68 11.73
C ILE A 366 2.27 -5.82 12.37
N TYR A 367 1.38 -6.57 11.74
CA TYR A 367 0.06 -6.95 12.24
C TYR A 367 -0.18 -8.44 12.03
N ASN A 368 -0.75 -9.08 13.02
CA ASN A 368 -1.31 -10.42 12.89
C ASN A 368 -2.78 -10.32 12.49
N ILE A 369 -3.18 -10.98 11.41
CA ILE A 369 -4.56 -11.02 10.94
C ILE A 369 -4.94 -12.46 10.64
N THR A 370 -5.74 -13.07 11.51
CA THR A 370 -6.40 -14.38 11.32
C THR A 370 -7.87 -14.25 11.63
N SER A 371 -8.67 -15.27 11.35
CA SER A 371 -10.00 -15.34 11.95
C SER A 371 -9.88 -15.48 13.48
N SER A 372 -10.90 -15.03 14.21
CA SER A 372 -10.97 -15.17 15.68
C SER A 372 -11.52 -16.54 16.12
N GLY A 373 -11.69 -16.73 17.41
CA GLY A 373 -12.15 -17.98 18.04
C GLY A 373 -11.01 -18.82 18.61
N ASP A 374 -11.35 -19.97 19.17
CA ASP A 374 -10.39 -20.88 19.79
C ASP A 374 -9.43 -21.46 18.75
N ALA A 375 -8.15 -21.60 19.12
CA ALA A 375 -7.21 -22.34 18.31
C ALA A 375 -7.60 -23.83 18.27
N ALA A 376 -7.43 -24.46 17.13
CA ALA A 376 -7.77 -25.87 16.91
C ALA A 376 -6.63 -26.62 16.20
N THR A 377 -6.57 -27.92 16.40
CA THR A 377 -5.67 -28.78 15.65
C THR A 377 -6.20 -29.05 14.24
N ARG A 378 -5.34 -29.49 13.32
CA ARG A 378 -5.78 -29.74 11.94
C ARG A 378 -6.87 -30.80 11.83
N ASP A 379 -6.81 -31.88 12.65
CA ASP A 379 -7.87 -32.89 12.72
C ASP A 379 -9.18 -32.32 13.28
N GLU A 380 -9.15 -31.49 14.33
CA GLU A 380 -10.34 -30.79 14.85
C GLU A 380 -10.98 -29.88 13.80
N ILE A 381 -10.16 -29.18 12.98
CA ILE A 381 -10.64 -28.37 11.87
C ILE A 381 -11.25 -29.28 10.78
N ALA A 382 -10.59 -30.39 10.42
CA ALA A 382 -11.12 -31.36 9.46
C ALA A 382 -12.47 -31.94 9.92
N MET A 383 -12.60 -32.30 11.21
CA MET A 383 -13.87 -32.75 11.80
C MET A 383 -14.97 -31.68 11.66
N ALA A 384 -14.64 -30.40 11.92
CA ALA A 384 -15.58 -29.29 11.75
C ALA A 384 -16.04 -29.14 10.28
N VAL A 385 -15.14 -29.33 9.31
CA VAL A 385 -15.48 -29.34 7.87
C VAL A 385 -16.40 -30.50 7.53
N PHE A 386 -16.13 -31.72 8.04
CA PHE A 386 -16.96 -32.90 7.82
C PHE A 386 -18.38 -32.67 8.34
N VAL A 387 -18.52 -32.15 9.56
CA VAL A 387 -19.83 -31.78 10.13
C VAL A 387 -20.55 -30.76 9.24
N ALA A 388 -19.86 -29.71 8.79
CA ALA A 388 -20.46 -28.68 7.95
C ALA A 388 -20.86 -29.24 6.56
N ALA A 389 -20.13 -30.23 6.04
CA ALA A 389 -20.43 -30.92 4.79
C ALA A 389 -21.52 -32.03 4.94
N GLY A 390 -22.03 -32.27 6.16
CA GLY A 390 -23.03 -33.29 6.44
C GLY A 390 -22.49 -34.73 6.56
N ALA A 391 -21.16 -34.90 6.74
CA ALA A 391 -20.48 -36.18 6.93
C ALA A 391 -20.20 -36.45 8.42
N ASP A 392 -19.87 -37.72 8.76
CA ASP A 392 -19.53 -38.12 10.13
C ASP A 392 -18.10 -37.65 10.49
N PRO A 393 -17.90 -36.81 11.53
CA PRO A 393 -16.56 -36.42 11.97
C PRO A 393 -15.72 -37.62 12.47
N ALA A 394 -16.31 -38.77 12.81
CA ALA A 394 -15.60 -39.99 13.18
C ALA A 394 -14.82 -40.63 12.01
N ASP A 395 -15.11 -40.23 10.77
CA ASP A 395 -14.34 -40.65 9.60
C ASP A 395 -12.96 -39.99 9.51
N ILE A 396 -12.69 -38.92 10.30
CA ILE A 396 -11.34 -38.35 10.43
C ILE A 396 -10.51 -39.23 11.37
N HIS A 397 -9.32 -39.66 10.90
CA HIS A 397 -8.39 -40.45 11.70
C HIS A 397 -7.20 -39.60 12.17
N PRO A 398 -7.20 -39.11 13.43
CA PRO A 398 -6.09 -38.34 13.98
C PRO A 398 -4.80 -39.15 14.02
N VAL A 399 -3.70 -38.56 13.58
CA VAL A 399 -2.35 -39.15 13.62
C VAL A 399 -1.33 -38.10 14.04
N SER A 400 -0.17 -38.54 14.62
CA SER A 400 0.91 -37.59 14.85
C SER A 400 1.62 -37.21 13.52
N SER A 401 2.29 -36.06 13.48
CA SER A 401 3.12 -35.66 12.34
C SER A 401 4.19 -36.69 12.06
N ALA A 402 4.75 -37.33 13.09
CA ALA A 402 5.76 -38.40 12.95
C ALA A 402 5.18 -39.65 12.28
N ASP A 403 4.01 -40.14 12.69
CA ASP A 403 3.34 -41.27 12.08
C ASP A 403 2.91 -40.98 10.64
N TYR A 404 2.41 -39.76 10.39
CA TYR A 404 2.04 -39.31 9.05
C TYR A 404 3.25 -39.34 8.11
N GLN A 405 4.40 -38.81 8.52
CA GLN A 405 5.63 -38.82 7.72
C GLN A 405 6.21 -40.20 7.54
N ALA A 406 6.07 -41.10 8.53
CA ALA A 406 6.49 -42.47 8.40
C ALA A 406 5.72 -43.23 7.31
N GLU A 407 4.46 -42.87 7.08
CA GLU A 407 3.60 -43.54 6.09
C GLU A 407 3.65 -42.85 4.71
N PHE A 408 3.63 -41.51 4.66
CA PHE A 408 3.48 -40.73 3.42
C PHE A 408 4.79 -40.08 2.93
N GLY A 409 5.85 -40.16 3.72
CA GLY A 409 7.16 -39.59 3.40
C GLY A 409 7.44 -38.27 4.16
N PRO A 410 8.71 -37.82 4.08
CA PRO A 410 9.14 -36.64 4.84
C PRO A 410 8.47 -35.35 4.35
N GLU A 411 8.06 -34.53 5.29
CA GLU A 411 7.56 -33.17 5.03
C GLU A 411 8.51 -32.11 5.59
N ALA A 412 8.38 -30.88 5.09
CA ALA A 412 9.05 -29.72 5.67
C ALA A 412 8.63 -29.54 7.15
N PRO A 413 9.55 -29.12 8.03
CA PRO A 413 9.21 -28.89 9.43
C PRO A 413 8.17 -27.77 9.55
N ARG A 414 7.19 -28.00 10.41
CA ARG A 414 6.08 -27.08 10.68
C ARG A 414 6.01 -26.78 12.17
N PRO A 415 5.63 -25.54 12.57
CA PRO A 415 5.44 -25.22 13.98
C PRO A 415 4.28 -26.05 14.58
N ALA A 416 4.46 -26.51 15.83
CA ALA A 416 3.42 -27.21 16.58
C ALA A 416 2.30 -26.22 16.99
N GLU A 417 2.68 -25.02 17.42
CA GLU A 417 1.76 -23.93 17.73
C GLU A 417 1.92 -22.81 16.68
N SER A 418 0.81 -22.40 16.08
CA SER A 418 0.74 -21.38 15.02
C SER A 418 -0.28 -20.29 15.33
N THR A 419 -0.71 -20.21 16.60
CA THR A 419 -1.72 -19.22 16.99
C THR A 419 -1.11 -17.83 17.07
N LEU A 420 -1.65 -16.89 16.31
CA LEU A 420 -1.24 -15.48 16.30
C LEU A 420 -2.18 -14.66 17.20
N THR A 421 -1.65 -13.76 18.04
CA THR A 421 -2.48 -12.80 18.82
C THR A 421 -3.18 -11.81 17.90
N LEU A 422 -4.35 -11.31 18.30
CA LEU A 422 -5.15 -10.36 17.50
C LEU A 422 -5.30 -8.99 18.17
N ASP A 423 -4.75 -8.82 19.38
CA ASP A 423 -4.94 -7.60 20.20
C ASP A 423 -4.59 -6.32 19.44
N LYS A 424 -3.52 -6.35 18.65
CA LYS A 424 -3.06 -5.17 17.90
C LYS A 424 -4.02 -4.78 16.77
N ILE A 425 -4.50 -5.73 15.98
CA ILE A 425 -5.45 -5.43 14.91
C ILE A 425 -6.82 -5.06 15.47
N GLU A 426 -7.27 -5.69 16.55
CA GLU A 426 -8.52 -5.37 17.23
C GLU A 426 -8.48 -3.96 17.84
N ALA A 427 -7.34 -3.54 18.38
CA ALA A 427 -7.15 -2.17 18.88
C ALA A 427 -7.31 -1.08 17.81
N THR A 428 -7.22 -1.41 16.52
CA THR A 428 -7.52 -0.49 15.41
C THR A 428 -9.03 -0.36 15.14
N GLY A 429 -9.88 -1.16 15.79
CA GLY A 429 -11.31 -1.22 15.57
C GLY A 429 -11.75 -2.32 14.59
N PHE A 430 -10.82 -3.10 14.04
CA PHE A 430 -11.17 -4.27 13.21
C PHE A 430 -11.58 -5.46 14.09
N THR A 431 -12.65 -6.16 13.72
CA THR A 431 -13.11 -7.36 14.43
C THR A 431 -13.10 -8.56 13.48
N PRO A 432 -12.13 -9.48 13.62
CA PRO A 432 -12.08 -10.69 12.80
C PRO A 432 -13.27 -11.63 13.06
N THR A 433 -13.82 -12.23 12.02
CA THR A 433 -14.88 -13.22 12.12
C THR A 433 -14.36 -14.49 12.81
N ASN A 434 -15.18 -15.10 13.68
CA ASN A 434 -14.85 -16.41 14.25
C ASN A 434 -14.73 -17.45 13.13
N TRP A 435 -13.63 -18.25 13.11
CA TRP A 435 -13.35 -19.19 12.02
C TRP A 435 -14.45 -20.25 11.79
N ARG A 436 -15.20 -20.63 12.84
CA ARG A 436 -16.32 -21.58 12.70
C ARG A 436 -17.51 -20.93 11.98
N VAL A 437 -17.74 -19.64 12.23
CA VAL A 437 -18.75 -18.84 11.50
C VAL A 437 -18.30 -18.66 10.05
N ALA A 438 -17.04 -18.30 9.83
CA ALA A 438 -16.45 -18.17 8.50
C ALA A 438 -16.53 -19.49 7.71
N LEU A 439 -16.23 -20.64 8.36
CA LEU A 439 -16.37 -21.96 7.75
C LEU A 439 -17.81 -22.26 7.33
N ALA A 440 -18.77 -21.94 8.17
CA ALA A 440 -20.19 -22.14 7.84
C ALA A 440 -20.64 -21.27 6.66
N LEU A 441 -20.13 -20.04 6.56
CA LEU A 441 -20.39 -19.16 5.39
C LEU A 441 -19.67 -19.62 4.12
N TYR A 442 -18.52 -20.28 4.26
CA TYR A 442 -17.72 -20.75 3.14
C TYR A 442 -18.31 -22.04 2.50
N ILE A 443 -18.82 -22.98 3.32
CA ILE A 443 -19.35 -24.27 2.84
C ILE A 443 -20.84 -24.16 2.46
N GLY A 444 -21.61 -23.30 3.15
CA GLY A 444 -23.08 -23.17 3.01
C GLY A 444 -23.51 -22.37 1.85
#